data_a429792cb2de8847e665d1dd146a4d29
#
_entry.id   a429792cb2de8847e665d1dd146a4d29
#
_cell.length_a   1.000
_cell.length_b   1.000
_cell.length_c   1.000
_cell.angle_alpha   90.00
_cell.angle_beta   90.00
_cell.angle_gamma   90.00
#
_symmetry.space_group_name_H-M   'P 1'
#
loop_
_entity.id
_entity.type
_entity.pdbx_description
1 polymer ?
#
loop_
_entity_poly.entity_id
_entity_poly.type
_entity_poly.pdbx_seq_one_letter_code
_entity_poly.pdbx_strand_id
1 'polypeptide(L)'
;CEGTTILKTGEFEKEYIVLKYRDGDTLYVATDQMNNLQKFVGEEHPKLNKLGGKEFEREKEKVRKSVRKLAINLVELYAKREKQRGFKYSPDTVWQKEFEDNFEYEETADQLKAIADIKNDMESGRIMDRLLVGDVGFGKTEVAFRAMFKTVLDSKQAVLLAPTTILAR
;
A
#
# COMPACT_ATOMS: atom_id res chain seq x y z
N CYS A 1 -13.95 5.41 -23.39
CA CYS A 1 -14.72 6.64 -23.24
C CYS A 1 -14.54 7.47 -24.52
N GLU A 2 -15.64 7.98 -25.09
CA GLU A 2 -15.61 8.80 -26.32
C GLU A 2 -15.80 10.30 -26.04
N GLY A 3 -15.93 10.68 -24.78
CA GLY A 3 -16.18 12.06 -24.38
C GLY A 3 -17.50 12.25 -23.65
N THR A 4 -18.00 13.46 -23.63
CA THR A 4 -19.28 13.83 -23.02
C THR A 4 -20.29 14.24 -24.10
N THR A 5 -21.57 14.07 -23.80
CA THR A 5 -22.68 14.51 -24.64
C THR A 5 -23.79 15.06 -23.77
N ILE A 6 -24.54 16.02 -24.30
CA ILE A 6 -25.71 16.58 -23.64
C ILE A 6 -26.95 15.92 -24.22
N LEU A 7 -27.74 15.28 -23.36
CA LEU A 7 -29.03 14.72 -23.74
C LEU A 7 -30.15 15.59 -23.17
N LYS A 8 -31.12 15.93 -24.03
CA LYS A 8 -32.33 16.67 -23.69
C LYS A 8 -33.46 15.69 -23.42
N THR A 9 -34.03 15.72 -22.23
CA THR A 9 -35.24 14.94 -21.89
C THR A 9 -36.29 15.92 -21.41
N GLY A 10 -37.22 16.30 -22.32
CA GLY A 10 -38.17 17.37 -22.05
C GLY A 10 -37.52 18.74 -21.93
N GLU A 11 -37.78 19.45 -20.84
CA GLU A 11 -37.19 20.76 -20.55
C GLU A 11 -35.81 20.69 -19.84
N PHE A 12 -35.34 19.47 -19.51
CA PHE A 12 -34.09 19.28 -18.79
C PHE A 12 -32.96 18.88 -19.75
N GLU A 13 -31.83 19.59 -19.63
CA GLU A 13 -30.57 19.24 -20.27
C GLU A 13 -29.64 18.65 -19.22
N LYS A 14 -29.10 17.46 -19.48
CA LYS A 14 -28.11 16.83 -18.60
C LYS A 14 -26.92 16.31 -19.40
N GLU A 15 -25.72 16.51 -18.86
CA GLU A 15 -24.48 16.03 -19.45
C GLU A 15 -24.22 14.58 -19.05
N TYR A 16 -23.80 13.76 -20.02
CA TYR A 16 -23.50 12.35 -19.84
C TYR A 16 -22.12 12.03 -20.42
N ILE A 17 -21.43 11.12 -19.75
CA ILE A 17 -20.19 10.49 -20.24
C ILE A 17 -20.60 9.32 -21.11
N VAL A 18 -20.01 9.24 -22.32
CA VAL A 18 -20.31 8.21 -23.32
C VAL A 18 -19.31 7.07 -23.22
N LEU A 19 -19.76 5.88 -22.84
CA LEU A 19 -18.95 4.67 -22.76
C LEU A 19 -19.33 3.71 -23.88
N LYS A 20 -18.35 3.34 -24.71
CA LYS A 20 -18.51 2.30 -25.73
C LYS A 20 -18.21 0.92 -25.17
N TYR A 21 -19.04 -0.03 -25.52
CA TYR A 21 -18.88 -1.45 -25.27
C TYR A 21 -18.64 -2.21 -26.59
N ARG A 22 -18.33 -3.51 -26.48
CA ARG A 22 -18.22 -4.39 -27.64
C ARG A 22 -19.57 -4.43 -28.39
N ASP A 23 -19.52 -4.68 -29.68
CA ASP A 23 -20.67 -4.78 -30.59
C ASP A 23 -21.38 -3.43 -30.88
N GLY A 24 -20.76 -2.29 -30.50
CA GLY A 24 -21.29 -0.95 -30.74
C GLY A 24 -22.28 -0.45 -29.68
N ASP A 25 -22.53 -1.24 -28.64
CA ASP A 25 -23.37 -0.81 -27.52
C ASP A 25 -22.78 0.43 -26.83
N THR A 26 -23.64 1.36 -26.42
CA THR A 26 -23.26 2.60 -25.76
C THR A 26 -24.01 2.76 -24.44
N LEU A 27 -23.28 3.12 -23.39
CA LEU A 27 -23.84 3.45 -22.07
C LEU A 27 -23.59 4.93 -21.77
N TYR A 28 -24.65 5.62 -21.38
CA TYR A 28 -24.60 7.00 -20.94
C TYR A 28 -24.59 7.05 -19.42
N VAL A 29 -23.52 7.57 -18.84
CA VAL A 29 -23.36 7.73 -17.38
C VAL A 29 -23.45 9.21 -17.06
N ALA A 30 -24.40 9.59 -16.23
CA ALA A 30 -24.58 10.99 -15.84
C ALA A 30 -23.32 11.50 -15.08
N THR A 31 -22.92 12.75 -15.32
CA THR A 31 -21.70 13.32 -14.74
C THR A 31 -21.68 13.33 -13.22
N ASP A 32 -22.84 13.37 -12.57
CA ASP A 32 -22.97 13.20 -11.12
C ASP A 32 -22.61 11.80 -10.60
N GLN A 33 -22.56 10.80 -11.51
CA GLN A 33 -22.13 9.42 -11.21
C GLN A 33 -20.71 9.12 -11.64
N MET A 34 -19.89 10.15 -11.92
CA MET A 34 -18.50 9.99 -12.37
C MET A 34 -17.63 9.23 -11.37
N ASN A 35 -17.96 9.27 -10.08
CA ASN A 35 -17.27 8.51 -9.04
C ASN A 35 -17.35 6.98 -9.23
N ASN A 36 -18.30 6.49 -10.03
CA ASN A 36 -18.41 5.07 -10.39
C ASN A 36 -17.49 4.66 -11.54
N LEU A 37 -16.79 5.61 -12.15
CA LEU A 37 -15.88 5.40 -13.26
C LEU A 37 -14.44 5.52 -12.79
N GLN A 38 -13.59 4.63 -13.28
CA GLN A 38 -12.15 4.70 -13.05
C GLN A 38 -11.42 4.70 -14.38
N LYS A 39 -10.34 5.49 -14.46
CA LYS A 39 -9.47 5.46 -15.63
C LYS A 39 -8.85 4.07 -15.74
N PHE A 40 -8.98 3.44 -16.89
CA PHE A 40 -8.30 2.18 -17.16
C PHE A 40 -6.79 2.41 -17.23
N VAL A 41 -6.05 1.64 -16.44
CA VAL A 41 -4.58 1.62 -16.42
C VAL A 41 -4.15 0.22 -16.89
N GLY A 42 -3.74 0.10 -18.15
CA GLY A 42 -3.40 -1.18 -18.76
C GLY A 42 -2.99 -1.00 -20.21
N GLU A 43 -3.28 -1.98 -21.05
CA GLU A 43 -2.95 -1.98 -22.50
C GLU A 43 -3.61 -0.81 -23.22
N GLU A 44 -2.95 -0.28 -24.26
CA GLU A 44 -3.48 0.83 -25.11
C GLU A 44 -4.82 0.48 -25.77
N HIS A 45 -5.03 -0.80 -26.08
CA HIS A 45 -6.26 -1.30 -26.71
C HIS A 45 -6.94 -2.36 -25.83
N PRO A 46 -7.68 -1.95 -24.78
CA PRO A 46 -8.36 -2.88 -23.89
C PRO A 46 -9.46 -3.64 -24.61
N LYS A 47 -9.59 -4.93 -24.30
CA LYS A 47 -10.67 -5.77 -24.80
C LYS A 47 -11.99 -5.30 -24.22
N LEU A 48 -12.89 -4.79 -25.06
CA LEU A 48 -14.19 -4.31 -24.62
C LEU A 48 -15.12 -5.48 -24.28
N ASN A 49 -15.84 -5.37 -23.18
CA ASN A 49 -16.88 -6.31 -22.79
C ASN A 49 -18.21 -5.98 -23.46
N LYS A 50 -19.08 -6.97 -23.59
CA LYS A 50 -20.46 -6.76 -24.06
C LYS A 50 -21.32 -6.20 -22.92
N LEU A 51 -22.16 -5.20 -23.23
CA LEU A 51 -23.10 -4.63 -22.26
C LEU A 51 -24.12 -5.70 -21.84
N GLY A 52 -24.33 -5.88 -20.54
CA GLY A 52 -25.20 -6.91 -19.99
C GLY A 52 -24.71 -8.36 -20.17
N GLY A 53 -23.47 -8.56 -20.67
CA GLY A 53 -22.90 -9.89 -20.87
C GLY A 53 -22.43 -10.53 -19.54
N LYS A 54 -22.51 -11.86 -19.48
CA LYS A 54 -22.03 -12.63 -18.31
C LYS A 54 -20.51 -12.74 -18.24
N GLU A 55 -19.77 -12.26 -19.25
CA GLU A 55 -18.30 -12.34 -19.30
C GLU A 55 -17.65 -11.53 -18.17
N PHE A 56 -18.08 -10.27 -17.98
CA PHE A 56 -17.59 -9.40 -16.91
C PHE A 56 -17.86 -9.99 -15.53
N GLU A 57 -19.05 -10.55 -15.31
CA GLU A 57 -19.39 -11.20 -14.03
C GLU A 57 -18.48 -12.42 -13.75
N ARG A 58 -18.18 -13.21 -14.78
CA ARG A 58 -17.27 -14.36 -14.66
C ARG A 58 -15.84 -13.92 -14.34
N GLU A 59 -15.33 -12.87 -15.01
CA GLU A 59 -14.01 -12.32 -14.73
C GLU A 59 -13.93 -11.75 -13.30
N LYS A 60 -14.93 -10.98 -12.91
CA LYS A 60 -15.05 -10.43 -11.56
C LYS A 60 -15.07 -11.55 -10.50
N GLU A 61 -15.79 -12.62 -10.74
CA GLU A 61 -15.83 -13.75 -9.82
C GLU A 61 -14.50 -14.50 -9.76
N LYS A 62 -13.81 -14.66 -10.90
CA LYS A 62 -12.48 -15.25 -10.97
C LYS A 62 -11.45 -14.43 -10.16
N VAL A 63 -11.47 -13.11 -10.33
CA VAL A 63 -10.60 -12.21 -9.55
C VAL A 63 -10.93 -12.28 -8.06
N ARG A 64 -12.23 -12.26 -7.69
CA ARG A 64 -12.67 -12.39 -6.30
C ARG A 64 -12.18 -13.69 -5.66
N LYS A 65 -12.24 -14.81 -6.38
CA LYS A 65 -11.71 -16.10 -5.91
C LYS A 65 -10.20 -16.06 -5.71
N SER A 66 -9.46 -15.45 -6.63
CA SER A 66 -8.00 -15.26 -6.50
C SER A 66 -7.63 -14.42 -5.29
N VAL A 67 -8.29 -13.27 -5.12
CA VAL A 67 -8.06 -12.38 -3.98
C VAL A 67 -8.38 -13.08 -2.65
N ARG A 68 -9.48 -13.83 -2.60
CA ARG A 68 -9.84 -14.62 -1.40
C ARG A 68 -8.78 -15.65 -1.06
N LYS A 69 -8.24 -16.35 -2.07
CA LYS A 69 -7.16 -17.32 -1.86
C LYS A 69 -5.90 -16.65 -1.33
N LEU A 70 -5.52 -15.49 -1.87
CA LEU A 70 -4.39 -14.71 -1.36
C LEU A 70 -4.62 -14.27 0.09
N ALA A 71 -5.81 -13.79 0.42
CA ALA A 71 -6.16 -13.39 1.79
C ALA A 71 -6.04 -14.56 2.78
N ILE A 72 -6.51 -15.75 2.43
CA ILE A 72 -6.38 -16.96 3.27
C ILE A 72 -4.91 -17.30 3.49
N ASN A 73 -4.09 -17.32 2.42
CA ASN A 73 -2.66 -17.60 2.52
C ASN A 73 -1.93 -16.58 3.42
N LEU A 74 -2.31 -15.29 3.35
CA LEU A 74 -1.76 -14.26 4.23
C LEU A 74 -2.13 -14.49 5.69
N VAL A 75 -3.40 -14.80 5.97
CA VAL A 75 -3.86 -15.11 7.34
C VAL A 75 -3.09 -16.30 7.93
N GLU A 76 -2.90 -17.36 7.14
CA GLU A 76 -2.10 -18.52 7.55
C GLU A 76 -0.63 -18.16 7.84
N LEU A 77 -0.05 -17.30 7.00
CA LEU A 77 1.32 -16.81 7.19
C LEU A 77 1.45 -16.02 8.48
N TYR A 78 0.52 -15.08 8.73
CA TYR A 78 0.49 -14.30 9.96
C TYR A 78 0.30 -15.19 11.20
N ALA A 79 -0.62 -16.16 11.15
CA ALA A 79 -0.84 -17.09 12.25
C ALA A 79 0.38 -17.97 12.55
N LYS A 80 1.14 -18.38 11.51
CA LYS A 80 2.41 -19.10 11.68
C LYS A 80 3.46 -18.22 12.33
N ARG A 81 3.56 -16.95 11.89
CA ARG A 81 4.53 -15.98 12.43
C ARG A 81 4.24 -15.66 13.89
N GLU A 82 2.97 -15.47 14.25
CA GLU A 82 2.56 -15.16 15.63
C GLU A 82 2.87 -16.29 16.63
N LYS A 83 2.86 -17.53 16.16
CA LYS A 83 3.24 -18.70 16.97
C LYS A 83 4.76 -18.83 17.17
N GLN A 84 5.57 -18.19 16.35
CA GLN A 84 7.02 -18.23 16.47
C GLN A 84 7.50 -17.14 17.44
N ARG A 85 8.52 -17.47 18.23
CA ARG A 85 9.21 -16.49 19.05
C ARG A 85 10.36 -15.87 18.25
N GLY A 86 10.41 -14.54 18.22
CA GLY A 86 11.53 -13.78 17.71
C GLY A 86 12.67 -13.65 18.74
N PHE A 87 13.75 -13.06 18.31
CA PHE A 87 14.81 -12.63 19.21
C PHE A 87 14.30 -11.45 20.03
N LYS A 88 14.54 -11.47 21.33
CA LYS A 88 14.23 -10.35 22.22
C LYS A 88 15.47 -9.48 22.36
N TYR A 89 15.41 -8.27 21.78
CA TYR A 89 16.51 -7.32 21.84
C TYR A 89 16.63 -6.70 23.22
N SER A 90 17.85 -6.32 23.56
CA SER A 90 18.17 -5.64 24.81
C SER A 90 17.57 -4.22 24.84
N PRO A 91 17.26 -3.66 26.04
CA PRO A 91 16.93 -2.24 26.16
C PRO A 91 18.04 -1.34 25.61
N ASP A 92 17.69 -0.09 25.31
CA ASP A 92 18.64 0.87 24.77
C ASP A 92 19.84 1.06 25.68
N THR A 93 21.01 0.99 25.07
CA THR A 93 22.30 1.26 25.72
C THR A 93 22.70 2.74 25.59
N VAL A 94 23.76 3.13 26.26
CA VAL A 94 24.36 4.48 26.10
C VAL A 94 24.74 4.73 24.63
N TRP A 95 25.26 3.71 23.95
CA TRP A 95 25.63 3.80 22.52
C TRP A 95 24.42 4.06 21.60
N GLN A 96 23.28 3.46 21.93
CA GLN A 96 22.04 3.72 21.16
C GLN A 96 21.62 5.19 21.33
N LYS A 97 21.68 5.72 22.53
CA LYS A 97 21.34 7.13 22.78
C LYS A 97 22.31 8.07 22.09
N GLU A 98 23.62 7.83 22.18
CA GLU A 98 24.62 8.63 21.50
C GLU A 98 24.43 8.63 19.98
N PHE A 99 24.06 7.48 19.39
CA PHE A 99 23.72 7.38 17.97
C PHE A 99 22.50 8.24 17.63
N GLU A 100 21.46 8.21 18.44
CA GLU A 100 20.23 8.97 18.25
C GLU A 100 20.44 10.48 18.48
N ASP A 101 21.25 10.87 19.49
CA ASP A 101 21.56 12.27 19.81
C ASP A 101 22.45 12.92 18.72
N ASN A 102 23.14 12.14 17.90
CA ASN A 102 23.92 12.64 16.77
C ASN A 102 23.08 12.94 15.53
N PHE A 103 21.76 12.73 15.58
CA PHE A 103 20.87 13.10 14.49
C PHE A 103 20.78 14.64 14.38
N GLU A 104 21.08 15.17 13.19
CA GLU A 104 21.23 16.62 12.94
C GLU A 104 19.91 17.42 12.99
N TYR A 105 18.77 16.73 13.01
CA TYR A 105 17.44 17.35 12.94
C TYR A 105 16.63 17.00 14.19
N GLU A 106 15.61 17.82 14.49
CA GLU A 106 14.62 17.49 15.50
C GLU A 106 13.60 16.49 14.93
N GLU A 107 13.34 15.44 15.68
CA GLU A 107 12.34 14.46 15.30
C GLU A 107 10.93 15.02 15.44
N THR A 108 10.08 14.68 14.49
CA THR A 108 8.65 14.97 14.62
C THR A 108 7.99 14.03 15.64
N ALA A 109 6.84 14.44 16.18
CA ALA A 109 6.08 13.62 17.13
C ALA A 109 5.74 12.23 16.58
N ASP A 110 5.45 12.14 15.27
CA ASP A 110 5.14 10.87 14.60
C ASP A 110 6.39 9.99 14.43
N GLN A 111 7.56 10.57 14.17
CA GLN A 111 8.82 9.84 14.14
C GLN A 111 9.16 9.27 15.51
N LEU A 112 9.07 10.07 16.59
CA LEU A 112 9.30 9.60 17.96
C LEU A 112 8.36 8.45 18.33
N LYS A 113 7.08 8.56 17.97
CA LYS A 113 6.11 7.50 18.18
C LYS A 113 6.49 6.23 17.42
N ALA A 114 6.85 6.36 16.14
CA ALA A 114 7.24 5.22 15.31
C ALA A 114 8.50 4.53 15.85
N ILE A 115 9.50 5.30 16.31
CA ILE A 115 10.71 4.79 16.95
C ILE A 115 10.38 4.02 18.22
N ALA A 116 9.54 4.59 19.08
CA ALA A 116 9.12 3.93 20.32
C ALA A 116 8.37 2.62 20.04
N ASP A 117 7.45 2.63 19.08
CA ASP A 117 6.70 1.45 18.67
C ASP A 117 7.60 0.33 18.15
N ILE A 118 8.59 0.67 17.29
CA ILE A 118 9.56 -0.29 16.75
C ILE A 118 10.44 -0.87 17.87
N LYS A 119 10.95 -0.05 18.75
CA LYS A 119 11.77 -0.50 19.90
C LYS A 119 10.97 -1.45 20.79
N ASN A 120 9.72 -1.11 21.09
CA ASN A 120 8.83 -1.97 21.87
C ASN A 120 8.60 -3.33 21.18
N ASP A 121 8.37 -3.35 19.86
CA ASP A 121 8.24 -4.59 19.12
C ASP A 121 9.50 -5.44 19.20
N MET A 122 10.68 -4.84 19.01
CA MET A 122 11.99 -5.53 19.07
C MET A 122 12.25 -6.12 20.46
N GLU A 123 11.88 -5.42 21.52
CA GLU A 123 12.07 -5.84 22.90
C GLU A 123 10.99 -6.81 23.41
N SER A 124 9.89 -6.98 22.67
CA SER A 124 8.78 -7.87 23.05
C SER A 124 9.08 -9.38 22.91
N GLY A 125 10.11 -9.72 22.09
CA GLY A 125 10.39 -11.11 21.71
C GLY A 125 9.39 -11.68 20.69
N ARG A 126 8.56 -10.85 20.06
CA ARG A 126 7.75 -11.19 18.89
C ARG A 126 8.53 -10.96 17.61
N ILE A 127 8.17 -11.67 16.55
CA ILE A 127 8.72 -11.35 15.23
C ILE A 127 8.03 -10.08 14.74
N MET A 128 8.80 -8.98 14.66
CA MET A 128 8.30 -7.70 14.18
C MET A 128 7.98 -7.77 12.70
N ASP A 129 6.81 -7.26 12.32
CA ASP A 129 6.39 -7.02 10.95
C ASP A 129 5.59 -5.72 10.92
N ARG A 130 6.29 -4.63 10.70
CA ARG A 130 5.73 -3.28 10.83
C ARG A 130 5.86 -2.51 9.53
N LEU A 131 4.75 -1.94 9.07
CA LEU A 131 4.72 -1.02 7.95
C LEU A 131 4.86 0.41 8.47
N LEU A 132 5.92 1.10 8.05
CA LEU A 132 6.13 2.52 8.30
C LEU A 132 5.68 3.32 7.07
N VAL A 133 4.65 4.14 7.23
CA VAL A 133 4.07 4.98 6.17
C VAL A 133 4.37 6.45 6.45
N GLY A 134 4.76 7.18 5.42
CA GLY A 134 5.02 8.61 5.47
C GLY A 134 5.39 9.13 4.09
N ASP A 135 5.28 10.43 3.88
CA ASP A 135 5.63 11.08 2.61
C ASP A 135 7.15 11.02 2.31
N VAL A 136 7.51 11.35 1.09
CA VAL A 136 8.92 11.42 0.66
C VAL A 136 9.62 12.55 1.43
N GLY A 137 10.83 12.27 1.95
CA GLY A 137 11.61 13.25 2.72
C GLY A 137 11.29 13.31 4.23
N PHE A 138 10.30 12.56 4.73
CA PHE A 138 9.93 12.56 6.16
C PHE A 138 10.76 11.60 7.04
N GLY A 139 11.99 11.32 6.66
CA GLY A 139 12.96 10.63 7.53
C GLY A 139 12.61 9.17 7.88
N LYS A 140 11.80 8.47 7.06
CA LYS A 140 11.50 7.03 7.30
C LYS A 140 12.74 6.16 7.42
N THR A 141 13.79 6.50 6.66
CA THR A 141 15.06 5.76 6.65
C THR A 141 15.80 5.93 7.98
N GLU A 142 15.73 7.11 8.59
CA GLU A 142 16.32 7.36 9.91
C GLU A 142 15.69 6.46 10.98
N VAL A 143 14.39 6.34 10.99
CA VAL A 143 13.67 5.42 11.89
C VAL A 143 14.14 3.97 11.69
N ALA A 144 14.37 3.55 10.44
CA ALA A 144 14.90 2.23 10.13
C ALA A 144 16.36 2.06 10.61
N PHE A 145 17.22 3.07 10.47
CA PHE A 145 18.59 3.01 10.91
C PHE A 145 18.71 2.85 12.44
N ARG A 146 17.86 3.47 13.23
CA ARG A 146 17.83 3.27 14.69
C ARG A 146 17.52 1.83 15.06
N ALA A 147 16.59 1.17 14.35
CA ALA A 147 16.30 -0.25 14.53
C ALA A 147 17.47 -1.14 14.09
N MET A 148 18.12 -0.80 12.97
CA MET A 148 19.29 -1.53 12.49
C MET A 148 20.48 -1.40 13.45
N PHE A 149 20.74 -0.21 13.99
CA PHE A 149 21.80 0.03 14.96
C PHE A 149 21.57 -0.79 16.24
N LYS A 150 20.35 -0.79 16.77
CA LYS A 150 19.94 -1.64 17.90
C LYS A 150 20.18 -3.12 17.63
N THR A 151 19.92 -3.56 16.40
CA THR A 151 20.16 -4.93 15.96
C THR A 151 21.64 -5.30 16.00
N VAL A 152 22.50 -4.40 15.55
CA VAL A 152 23.97 -4.59 15.54
C VAL A 152 24.54 -4.59 16.95
N LEU A 153 24.03 -3.73 17.84
CA LEU A 153 24.45 -3.70 19.25
C LEU A 153 24.23 -5.05 19.97
N ASP A 154 23.19 -5.77 19.59
CA ASP A 154 22.92 -7.12 20.09
C ASP A 154 23.63 -8.22 19.28
N SER A 155 24.67 -7.87 18.51
CA SER A 155 25.48 -8.78 17.71
C SER A 155 24.64 -9.58 16.69
N LYS A 156 23.60 -8.96 16.15
CA LYS A 156 22.79 -9.50 15.07
C LYS A 156 23.07 -8.78 13.75
N GLN A 157 22.67 -9.39 12.66
CA GLN A 157 22.82 -8.80 11.34
C GLN A 157 21.55 -8.04 10.94
N ALA A 158 21.74 -6.87 10.33
CA ALA A 158 20.68 -6.09 9.73
C ALA A 158 20.91 -5.98 8.22
N VAL A 159 19.83 -6.00 7.45
CA VAL A 159 19.87 -5.88 5.99
C VAL A 159 18.86 -4.84 5.56
N LEU A 160 19.31 -3.86 4.79
CA LEU A 160 18.47 -2.86 4.15
C LEU A 160 18.33 -3.17 2.66
N LEU A 161 17.10 -3.41 2.21
CA LEU A 161 16.80 -3.58 0.80
C LEU A 161 16.29 -2.26 0.22
N ALA A 162 16.98 -1.74 -0.78
CA ALA A 162 16.60 -0.52 -1.48
C ALA A 162 16.35 -0.81 -2.97
N PRO A 163 15.36 -0.15 -3.61
CA PRO A 163 15.01 -0.41 -5.01
C PRO A 163 16.04 0.10 -6.02
N THR A 164 16.92 1.04 -5.61
CA THR A 164 17.95 1.62 -6.47
C THR A 164 19.28 1.76 -5.73
N THR A 165 20.40 1.74 -6.47
CA THR A 165 21.74 1.98 -5.92
C THR A 165 21.93 3.37 -5.34
N ILE A 166 21.15 4.36 -5.76
CA ILE A 166 21.17 5.73 -5.21
C ILE A 166 20.63 5.74 -3.78
N LEU A 167 19.60 4.94 -3.49
CA LEU A 167 19.01 4.83 -2.15
C LEU A 167 19.79 3.89 -1.22
N ALA A 168 20.71 3.11 -1.76
CA ALA A 168 21.56 2.20 -1.01
C ALA A 168 22.91 2.83 -0.57
N ARG A 169 23.19 4.03 -1.01
CA ARG A 169 24.37 4.84 -0.61
C ARG A 169 24.00 5.74 0.54
#